data_867d9635c7bb34c41b46fdd146bf4290
#
_entry.id   867d9635c7bb34c41b46fdd146bf4290
#
_cell.length_a   1.000
_cell.length_b   1.000
_cell.length_c   1.000
_cell.angle_alpha   90.00
_cell.angle_beta   90.00
_cell.angle_gamma   90.00
#
_symmetry.space_group_name_H-M   'P 1'
#
loop_
_entity.id
_entity.type
_entity.pdbx_description
1 polymer ?
#
loop_
_entity_poly.entity_id
_entity_poly.type
_entity_poly.pdbx_seq_one_letter_code
_entity_poly.pdbx_strand_id
1 'polypeptide(L)'
;IGQVRIFKGTPSTTQLLNPTRLEYLSITHDFSIDPFDQAFSLLGTRHHGRLEQVAKKIEGLESELKLKGEVSGILDLLEPINGGDTYRLIDYKTFGSYSVAKHLGLKDGEDDVAKLALQLNNYRVMSEAIGFPVKELKVQITVRDGNTQSSRMNKVDKNIYLLDVEILPDDYVREYFLTKAYLLITALEDKKLPEVCKDNWNWRRCRGYCAVFQNCPEGAKINKVEYIL
;
A
#
# COMPACT_ATOMS: atom_id res chain seq x y z
N ILE A 1 -10.01 -17.82 5.94
CA ILE A 1 -8.94 -17.72 6.94
C ILE A 1 -9.00 -16.31 7.49
N GLY A 2 -9.56 -16.14 8.70
CA GLY A 2 -9.61 -14.84 9.37
C GLY A 2 -8.22 -14.43 9.83
N GLN A 3 -7.69 -13.32 9.34
CA GLN A 3 -6.56 -12.65 9.97
C GLN A 3 -7.12 -11.52 10.84
N VAL A 4 -7.22 -11.73 12.14
CA VAL A 4 -7.40 -10.64 13.10
C VAL A 4 -6.06 -9.90 13.14
N ARG A 5 -6.00 -8.71 12.57
CA ARG A 5 -4.85 -7.81 12.77
C ARG A 5 -4.95 -7.24 14.18
N ILE A 6 -4.11 -7.71 15.08
CA ILE A 6 -3.99 -7.11 16.41
C ILE A 6 -3.39 -5.72 16.24
N PHE A 7 -4.18 -4.68 16.49
CA PHE A 7 -3.70 -3.29 16.51
C PHE A 7 -2.80 -3.08 17.74
N LYS A 8 -1.58 -2.61 17.50
CA LYS A 8 -0.54 -2.45 18.53
C LYS A 8 -0.42 -0.99 19.01
N GLY A 9 -1.45 -0.19 18.82
CA GLY A 9 -1.46 1.22 19.24
C GLY A 9 -0.83 2.20 18.25
N THR A 10 0.05 1.75 17.35
CA THR A 10 0.67 2.59 16.32
C THR A 10 0.24 2.11 14.94
N PRO A 11 -0.45 2.95 14.15
CA PRO A 11 -0.85 2.58 12.80
C PRO A 11 0.36 2.49 11.85
N SER A 12 0.26 1.64 10.85
CA SER A 12 1.30 1.54 9.82
C SER A 12 1.02 2.47 8.64
N THR A 13 2.07 2.85 7.92
CA THR A 13 1.99 3.60 6.66
C THR A 13 0.93 3.03 5.72
N THR A 14 0.95 1.71 5.49
CA THR A 14 0.00 1.04 4.58
C THR A 14 -1.44 1.07 5.09
N GLN A 15 -1.67 1.01 6.41
CA GLN A 15 -3.00 1.18 6.99
C GLN A 15 -3.54 2.60 6.75
N LEU A 16 -2.70 3.61 6.92
CA LEU A 16 -3.12 5.00 6.78
C LEU A 16 -3.40 5.43 5.33
N LEU A 17 -2.91 4.68 4.34
CA LEU A 17 -3.27 4.87 2.93
C LEU A 17 -4.67 4.34 2.59
N ASN A 18 -5.22 3.49 3.43
CA ASN A 18 -6.58 3.01 3.30
C ASN A 18 -7.60 4.03 3.86
N PRO A 19 -8.89 3.94 3.47
CA PRO A 19 -9.94 4.70 4.12
C PRO A 19 -9.99 4.38 5.63
N THR A 20 -10.11 5.41 6.45
CA THR A 20 -10.11 5.28 7.92
C THR A 20 -11.20 4.34 8.43
N ARG A 21 -12.41 4.38 7.82
CA ARG A 21 -13.50 3.46 8.16
C ARG A 21 -13.16 2.00 7.89
N LEU A 22 -12.46 1.71 6.78
CA LEU A 22 -12.03 0.34 6.45
C LEU A 22 -11.05 -0.17 7.53
N GLU A 23 -10.05 0.62 7.90
CA GLU A 23 -9.09 0.21 8.93
C GLU A 23 -9.73 0.09 10.31
N TYR A 24 -10.62 1.02 10.68
CA TYR A 24 -11.40 0.92 11.91
C TYR A 24 -12.18 -0.41 12.00
N LEU A 25 -12.94 -0.75 10.96
CA LEU A 25 -13.71 -1.99 10.91
C LEU A 25 -12.81 -3.24 10.91
N SER A 26 -11.65 -3.17 10.24
CA SER A 26 -10.70 -4.27 10.21
C SER A 26 -10.02 -4.54 11.56
N ILE A 27 -9.96 -3.53 12.43
CA ILE A 27 -9.40 -3.64 13.78
C ILE A 27 -10.47 -4.06 14.79
N THR A 28 -11.71 -3.60 14.62
CA THR A 28 -12.76 -3.73 15.63
C THR A 28 -13.73 -4.90 15.38
N HIS A 29 -13.69 -5.51 14.19
CA HIS A 29 -14.60 -6.59 13.81
C HIS A 29 -13.84 -7.76 13.20
N ASP A 30 -14.32 -8.96 13.47
CA ASP A 30 -13.87 -10.15 12.76
C ASP A 30 -14.41 -10.14 11.33
N PHE A 31 -13.58 -10.54 10.39
CA PHE A 31 -13.96 -10.68 8.98
C PHE A 31 -13.24 -11.86 8.34
N SER A 32 -13.84 -12.41 7.31
CA SER A 32 -13.23 -13.45 6.49
C SER A 32 -12.88 -12.91 5.11
N ILE A 33 -11.80 -13.44 4.54
CA ILE A 33 -11.40 -13.11 3.17
C ILE A 33 -11.44 -14.41 2.37
N ASP A 34 -12.01 -14.34 1.16
CA ASP A 34 -12.00 -15.47 0.25
C ASP A 34 -10.53 -15.84 -0.08
N PRO A 35 -10.15 -17.12 0.02
CA PRO A 35 -8.81 -17.56 -0.35
C PRO A 35 -8.42 -17.19 -1.79
N PHE A 36 -9.35 -17.12 -2.73
CA PHE A 36 -9.10 -16.69 -4.10
C PHE A 36 -8.68 -15.22 -4.17
N ASP A 37 -9.31 -14.35 -3.37
CA ASP A 37 -8.92 -12.93 -3.27
C ASP A 37 -7.55 -12.76 -2.62
N GLN A 38 -7.15 -13.67 -1.74
CA GLN A 38 -5.84 -13.70 -1.09
C GLN A 38 -4.70 -14.19 -2.00
N ALA A 39 -5.00 -14.91 -3.07
CA ALA A 39 -3.97 -15.55 -3.90
C ALA A 39 -2.92 -14.55 -4.41
N PHE A 40 -3.35 -13.38 -4.84
CA PHE A 40 -2.44 -12.34 -5.34
C PHE A 40 -1.62 -11.66 -4.22
N SER A 41 -2.18 -11.51 -3.03
CA SER A 41 -1.47 -11.01 -1.85
C SER A 41 -0.39 -12.00 -1.42
N LEU A 42 -0.71 -13.29 -1.38
CA LEU A 42 0.25 -14.36 -1.06
C LEU A 42 1.39 -14.43 -2.08
N LEU A 43 1.08 -14.28 -3.37
CA LEU A 43 2.09 -14.22 -4.43
C LEU A 43 3.03 -13.02 -4.21
N GLY A 44 2.48 -11.84 -3.91
CA GLY A 44 3.26 -10.64 -3.59
C GLY A 44 4.18 -10.87 -2.38
N THR A 45 3.64 -11.37 -1.27
CA THR A 45 4.42 -11.66 -0.06
C THR A 45 5.58 -12.64 -0.35
N ARG A 46 5.33 -13.70 -1.11
CA ARG A 46 6.37 -14.67 -1.48
C ARG A 46 7.45 -14.05 -2.36
N HIS A 47 7.05 -13.18 -3.29
CA HIS A 47 7.98 -12.47 -4.16
C HIS A 47 8.89 -11.53 -3.37
N HIS A 48 8.31 -10.70 -2.47
CA HIS A 48 9.06 -9.83 -1.56
C HIS A 48 10.07 -10.63 -0.71
N GLY A 49 9.63 -11.69 -0.04
CA GLY A 49 10.52 -12.51 0.78
C GLY A 49 11.68 -13.13 -0.01
N ARG A 50 11.51 -13.39 -1.33
CA ARG A 50 12.59 -13.87 -2.17
C ARG A 50 13.60 -12.77 -2.50
N LEU A 51 13.13 -11.57 -2.81
CA LEU A 51 13.98 -10.41 -3.07
C LEU A 51 14.77 -10.02 -1.81
N GLU A 52 14.13 -10.00 -0.65
CA GLU A 52 14.77 -9.80 0.66
C GLU A 52 15.93 -10.79 0.90
N GLN A 53 15.70 -12.08 0.65
CA GLN A 53 16.75 -13.09 0.79
C GLN A 53 17.96 -12.86 -0.12
N VAL A 54 17.76 -12.25 -1.30
CA VAL A 54 18.83 -11.88 -2.21
C VAL A 54 19.53 -10.62 -1.72
N ALA A 55 18.76 -9.59 -1.35
CA ALA A 55 19.30 -8.31 -0.86
C ALA A 55 20.21 -8.50 0.38
N LYS A 56 19.79 -9.34 1.34
CA LYS A 56 20.58 -9.67 2.53
C LYS A 56 21.97 -10.29 2.27
N LYS A 57 22.22 -10.76 1.06
CA LYS A 57 23.52 -11.32 0.67
C LYS A 57 24.46 -10.30 0.03
N ILE A 58 23.97 -9.10 -0.22
CA ILE A 58 24.71 -8.03 -0.87
C ILE A 58 25.15 -7.04 0.21
N GLU A 59 26.44 -6.87 0.37
CA GLU A 59 27.00 -5.94 1.35
C GLU A 59 26.57 -4.49 1.05
N GLY A 60 26.21 -3.75 2.10
CA GLY A 60 25.81 -2.36 2.00
C GLY A 60 24.33 -2.13 1.68
N LEU A 61 23.54 -3.17 1.35
CA LEU A 61 22.10 -3.04 1.20
C LEU A 61 21.38 -3.21 2.54
N GLU A 62 20.43 -2.31 2.85
CA GLU A 62 19.53 -2.45 3.97
C GLU A 62 18.15 -2.90 3.46
N SER A 63 17.68 -4.07 3.89
CA SER A 63 16.39 -4.63 3.49
C SER A 63 15.49 -4.88 4.68
N GLU A 64 14.17 -4.73 4.48
CA GLU A 64 13.13 -4.91 5.51
C GLU A 64 13.40 -4.05 6.76
N LEU A 65 13.90 -2.82 6.54
CA LEU A 65 14.20 -1.89 7.63
C LEU A 65 12.91 -1.44 8.33
N LYS A 66 12.84 -1.71 9.64
CA LYS A 66 11.68 -1.36 10.46
C LYS A 66 11.78 0.09 10.91
N LEU A 67 10.83 0.89 10.47
CA LEU A 67 10.70 2.29 10.82
C LEU A 67 9.66 2.43 11.95
N LYS A 68 9.99 3.21 12.97
CA LYS A 68 9.15 3.43 14.15
C LYS A 68 9.03 4.92 14.43
N GLY A 69 7.83 5.34 14.83
CA GLY A 69 7.48 6.69 15.18
C GLY A 69 5.99 6.76 15.52
N GLU A 70 5.36 7.89 15.31
CA GLU A 70 3.89 8.06 15.42
C GLU A 70 3.15 7.23 14.34
N VAL A 71 3.84 6.94 13.27
CA VAL A 71 3.46 5.98 12.24
C VAL A 71 4.57 4.93 12.13
N SER A 72 4.22 3.69 11.90
CA SER A 72 5.19 2.62 11.70
C SER A 72 5.28 2.20 10.23
N GLY A 73 6.39 1.59 9.84
CA GLY A 73 6.57 1.07 8.50
C GLY A 73 7.67 0.03 8.41
N ILE A 74 7.68 -0.68 7.30
CA ILE A 74 8.80 -1.53 6.89
C ILE A 74 9.06 -1.17 5.44
N LEU A 75 10.23 -0.66 5.15
CA LEU A 75 10.66 -0.40 3.78
C LEU A 75 11.35 -1.65 3.20
N ASP A 76 11.19 -1.85 1.89
CA ASP A 76 11.68 -3.07 1.25
C ASP A 76 13.20 -3.04 1.05
N LEU A 77 13.75 -1.93 0.52
CA LEU A 77 15.19 -1.82 0.23
C LEU A 77 15.69 -0.36 0.30
N LEU A 78 16.82 -0.17 0.97
CA LEU A 78 17.68 1.00 0.82
C LEU A 78 19.00 0.57 0.16
N GLU A 79 19.30 1.20 -0.96
CA GLU A 79 20.51 1.01 -1.72
C GLU A 79 21.41 2.25 -1.59
N PRO A 80 22.66 2.12 -1.13
CA PRO A 80 23.57 3.24 -1.07
C PRO A 80 23.95 3.71 -2.50
N ILE A 81 23.96 5.01 -2.70
CA ILE A 81 24.40 5.67 -3.93
C ILE A 81 25.46 6.72 -3.60
N ASN A 82 26.10 7.28 -4.61
CA ASN A 82 27.12 8.33 -4.43
C ASN A 82 28.22 7.96 -3.42
N GLY A 83 28.71 6.71 -3.48
CA GLY A 83 29.77 6.24 -2.57
C GLY A 83 29.27 5.91 -1.15
N GLY A 84 27.96 5.87 -0.92
CA GLY A 84 27.36 5.56 0.38
C GLY A 84 26.91 6.78 1.17
N ASP A 85 27.11 8.00 0.66
CA ASP A 85 26.69 9.23 1.35
C ASP A 85 25.18 9.46 1.32
N THR A 86 24.51 8.88 0.34
CA THR A 86 23.06 8.99 0.16
C THR A 86 22.47 7.67 -0.28
N TYR A 87 21.13 7.57 -0.22
CA TYR A 87 20.42 6.33 -0.48
C TYR A 87 19.34 6.50 -1.55
N ARG A 88 19.09 5.40 -2.26
CA ARG A 88 17.90 5.15 -3.06
C ARG A 88 16.98 4.22 -2.29
N LEU A 89 15.72 4.60 -2.12
CA LEU A 89 14.69 3.75 -1.56
C LEU A 89 13.94 3.07 -2.71
N ILE A 90 13.86 1.75 -2.66
CA ILE A 90 13.15 0.93 -3.65
C ILE A 90 12.05 0.15 -2.93
N ASP A 91 10.83 0.27 -3.43
CA ASP A 91 9.67 -0.49 -2.96
C ASP A 91 9.28 -1.52 -4.04
N TYR A 92 9.04 -2.75 -3.63
CA TYR A 92 8.69 -3.84 -4.51
C TYR A 92 7.17 -3.99 -4.63
N LYS A 93 6.67 -4.02 -5.86
CA LYS A 93 5.25 -4.23 -6.13
C LYS A 93 5.04 -5.36 -7.13
N THR A 94 3.97 -6.12 -6.93
CA THR A 94 3.54 -7.16 -7.85
C THR A 94 2.15 -6.81 -8.36
N PHE A 95 2.07 -6.24 -9.56
CA PHE A 95 0.83 -5.73 -10.13
C PHE A 95 0.40 -6.51 -11.37
N GLY A 96 -0.92 -6.54 -11.64
CA GLY A 96 -1.44 -6.94 -12.94
C GLY A 96 -1.22 -5.82 -13.97
N SER A 97 -1.17 -6.17 -15.26
CA SER A 97 -0.88 -5.25 -16.37
C SER A 97 -1.80 -4.02 -16.42
N TYR A 98 -3.06 -4.15 -15.98
CA TYR A 98 -3.97 -3.01 -15.90
C TYR A 98 -3.49 -1.95 -14.89
N SER A 99 -3.04 -2.39 -13.71
CA SER A 99 -2.48 -1.47 -12.70
C SER A 99 -1.13 -0.91 -13.15
N VAL A 100 -0.29 -1.72 -13.79
CA VAL A 100 0.98 -1.25 -14.37
C VAL A 100 0.74 -0.14 -15.40
N ALA A 101 -0.26 -0.30 -16.27
CA ALA A 101 -0.59 0.72 -17.27
C ALA A 101 -0.98 2.07 -16.66
N LYS A 102 -1.58 2.09 -15.47
CA LYS A 102 -1.84 3.33 -14.71
C LYS A 102 -0.53 4.01 -14.29
N HIS A 103 0.40 3.26 -13.72
CA HIS A 103 1.70 3.79 -13.30
C HIS A 103 2.60 4.21 -14.47
N LEU A 104 2.32 3.72 -15.68
CA LEU A 104 2.97 4.15 -16.92
C LEU A 104 2.28 5.34 -17.60
N GLY A 105 1.20 5.88 -17.02
CA GLY A 105 0.42 6.97 -17.62
C GLY A 105 -0.38 6.56 -18.87
N LEU A 106 -0.57 5.27 -19.08
CA LEU A 106 -1.33 4.73 -20.22
C LEU A 106 -2.84 4.61 -19.93
N LYS A 107 -3.22 4.79 -18.69
CA LYS A 107 -4.59 4.75 -18.17
C LYS A 107 -4.76 5.72 -17.00
N ASP A 108 -5.99 6.14 -16.75
CA ASP A 108 -6.32 6.94 -15.57
C ASP A 108 -5.97 6.18 -14.28
N GLY A 109 -5.23 6.79 -13.41
CA GLY A 109 -4.72 6.14 -12.20
C GLY A 109 -4.02 7.10 -11.25
N GLU A 110 -4.34 8.39 -11.30
CA GLU A 110 -3.73 9.42 -10.46
C GLU A 110 -3.77 9.06 -8.98
N ASP A 111 -4.91 8.54 -8.47
CA ASP A 111 -5.04 8.10 -7.07
C ASP A 111 -4.09 6.96 -6.70
N ASP A 112 -3.88 5.98 -7.59
CA ASP A 112 -3.00 4.85 -7.33
C ASP A 112 -1.54 5.29 -7.31
N VAL A 113 -1.16 6.19 -8.24
CA VAL A 113 0.18 6.79 -8.31
C VAL A 113 0.43 7.68 -7.09
N ALA A 114 -0.52 8.52 -6.71
CA ALA A 114 -0.42 9.40 -5.56
C ALA A 114 -0.28 8.60 -4.24
N LYS A 115 -1.03 7.50 -4.06
CA LYS A 115 -0.91 6.63 -2.88
C LYS A 115 0.46 5.98 -2.79
N LEU A 116 1.00 5.52 -3.92
CA LEU A 116 2.36 4.97 -3.97
C LEU A 116 3.40 6.03 -3.63
N ALA A 117 3.28 7.24 -4.19
CA ALA A 117 4.16 8.35 -3.88
C ALA A 117 4.12 8.71 -2.39
N LEU A 118 2.93 8.81 -1.79
CA LEU A 118 2.78 9.03 -0.34
C LEU A 118 3.45 7.93 0.47
N GLN A 119 3.30 6.65 0.11
CA GLN A 119 3.92 5.53 0.80
C GLN A 119 5.44 5.68 0.84
N LEU A 120 6.08 5.84 -0.32
CA LEU A 120 7.52 5.90 -0.42
C LEU A 120 8.08 7.17 0.24
N ASN A 121 7.38 8.30 0.10
CA ASN A 121 7.80 9.54 0.75
C ASN A 121 7.68 9.46 2.27
N ASN A 122 6.68 8.78 2.83
CA ASN A 122 6.65 8.57 4.27
C ASN A 122 7.84 7.72 4.74
N TYR A 123 8.16 6.65 4.01
CA TYR A 123 9.37 5.86 4.32
C TYR A 123 10.65 6.67 4.19
N ARG A 124 10.75 7.56 3.17
CA ARG A 124 11.87 8.50 3.02
C ARG A 124 12.02 9.38 4.26
N VAL A 125 10.95 10.10 4.64
CA VAL A 125 10.97 11.01 5.79
C VAL A 125 11.36 10.29 7.08
N MET A 126 10.84 9.07 7.29
CA MET A 126 11.17 8.26 8.45
C MET A 126 12.63 7.75 8.41
N SER A 127 13.15 7.40 7.23
CA SER A 127 14.53 6.94 7.06
C SER A 127 15.53 8.06 7.28
N GLU A 128 15.24 9.26 6.77
CA GLU A 128 16.07 10.45 6.98
C GLU A 128 16.16 10.82 8.46
N ALA A 129 15.06 10.66 9.22
CA ALA A 129 15.02 10.90 10.65
C ALA A 129 15.93 9.96 11.48
N ILE A 130 16.31 8.81 10.93
CA ILE A 130 17.21 7.84 11.59
C ILE A 130 18.59 7.78 10.93
N GLY A 131 18.94 8.75 10.08
CA GLY A 131 20.28 8.93 9.54
C GLY A 131 20.55 8.32 8.16
N PHE A 132 19.49 7.96 7.38
CA PHE A 132 19.62 7.53 6.00
C PHE A 132 19.12 8.62 5.05
N PRO A 133 19.98 9.52 4.53
CA PRO A 133 19.55 10.58 3.63
C PRO A 133 19.16 10.01 2.26
N VAL A 134 17.87 9.95 1.98
CA VAL A 134 17.32 9.39 0.75
C VAL A 134 17.18 10.48 -0.33
N LYS A 135 17.78 10.25 -1.51
CA LYS A 135 17.76 11.19 -2.65
C LYS A 135 16.97 10.67 -3.85
N GLU A 136 16.72 9.38 -3.92
CA GLU A 136 15.95 8.79 -5.00
C GLU A 136 14.89 7.85 -4.45
N LEU A 137 13.68 7.95 -5.02
CA LEU A 137 12.58 7.04 -4.75
C LEU A 137 12.26 6.26 -6.02
N LYS A 138 12.22 4.95 -5.92
CA LYS A 138 11.86 4.09 -7.05
C LYS A 138 10.86 3.00 -6.62
N VAL A 139 10.04 2.60 -7.56
CA VAL A 139 9.23 1.39 -7.42
C VAL A 139 9.68 0.37 -8.45
N GLN A 140 9.98 -0.84 -8.01
CA GLN A 140 10.18 -1.99 -8.88
C GLN A 140 8.87 -2.76 -8.99
N ILE A 141 8.29 -2.77 -10.17
CA ILE A 141 7.02 -3.44 -10.44
C ILE A 141 7.28 -4.75 -11.21
N THR A 142 6.91 -5.88 -10.62
CA THR A 142 6.84 -7.17 -11.32
C THR A 142 5.43 -7.37 -11.85
N VAL A 143 5.31 -7.61 -13.16
CA VAL A 143 4.02 -7.77 -13.86
C VAL A 143 3.54 -9.20 -13.74
N ARG A 144 2.43 -9.44 -13.01
CA ARG A 144 1.91 -10.80 -12.74
C ARG A 144 1.44 -11.55 -13.98
N ASP A 145 0.86 -10.83 -14.91
CA ASP A 145 0.31 -11.34 -16.17
C ASP A 145 1.12 -10.88 -17.38
N GLY A 146 2.44 -10.69 -17.19
CA GLY A 146 3.35 -10.34 -18.27
C GLY A 146 3.34 -11.36 -19.41
N ASN A 147 3.59 -10.89 -20.63
CA ASN A 147 3.58 -11.70 -21.87
C ASN A 147 2.23 -12.31 -22.25
N THR A 148 1.14 -12.00 -21.54
CA THR A 148 -0.21 -12.45 -21.89
C THR A 148 -0.87 -11.53 -22.91
N GLN A 149 -2.02 -11.97 -23.46
CA GLN A 149 -2.85 -11.10 -24.29
C GLN A 149 -3.34 -9.86 -23.50
N SER A 150 -3.67 -10.02 -22.22
CA SER A 150 -4.09 -8.92 -21.36
C SER A 150 -2.99 -7.85 -21.22
N SER A 151 -1.73 -8.26 -21.03
CA SER A 151 -0.63 -7.29 -20.93
C SER A 151 -0.42 -6.52 -22.24
N ARG A 152 -0.55 -7.19 -23.38
CA ARG A 152 -0.46 -6.54 -24.71
C ARG A 152 -1.60 -5.55 -24.95
N MET A 153 -2.84 -5.91 -24.58
CA MET A 153 -3.99 -5.00 -24.65
C MET A 153 -3.82 -3.77 -23.76
N ASN A 154 -3.16 -3.91 -22.62
CA ASN A 154 -2.81 -2.80 -21.73
C ASN A 154 -1.51 -2.07 -22.14
N LYS A 155 -0.88 -2.44 -23.27
CA LYS A 155 0.39 -1.86 -23.77
C LYS A 155 1.55 -2.00 -22.77
N VAL A 156 1.55 -3.09 -22.00
CA VAL A 156 2.61 -3.45 -21.04
C VAL A 156 3.50 -4.49 -21.69
N ASP A 157 4.70 -4.09 -22.07
CA ASP A 157 5.64 -4.85 -22.90
C ASP A 157 6.77 -5.53 -22.13
N LYS A 158 6.97 -5.16 -20.85
CA LYS A 158 8.01 -5.73 -19.98
C LYS A 158 7.40 -6.48 -18.81
N ASN A 159 8.16 -7.43 -18.28
CA ASN A 159 7.79 -8.17 -17.07
C ASN A 159 8.22 -7.47 -15.78
N ILE A 160 9.19 -6.56 -15.88
CA ILE A 160 9.71 -5.77 -14.75
C ILE A 160 9.90 -4.33 -15.22
N TYR A 161 9.42 -3.40 -14.38
CA TYR A 161 9.64 -1.97 -14.53
C TYR A 161 10.31 -1.43 -13.28
N LEU A 162 11.26 -0.51 -13.45
CA LEU A 162 11.80 0.32 -12.39
C LEU A 162 11.44 1.77 -12.72
N LEU A 163 10.53 2.34 -11.94
CA LEU A 163 9.99 3.68 -12.19
C LEU A 163 10.43 4.63 -11.09
N ASP A 164 10.71 5.86 -11.49
CA ASP A 164 10.95 6.94 -10.54
C ASP A 164 9.65 7.35 -9.85
N VAL A 165 9.75 7.72 -8.58
CA VAL A 165 8.65 8.25 -7.78
C VAL A 165 9.01 9.66 -7.34
N GLU A 166 8.08 10.59 -7.49
CA GLU A 166 8.26 11.99 -7.13
C GLU A 166 8.56 12.18 -5.65
N ILE A 167 9.51 13.06 -5.34
CA ILE A 167 9.78 13.48 -3.96
C ILE A 167 8.80 14.58 -3.59
N LEU A 168 7.93 14.31 -2.63
CA LEU A 168 6.93 15.23 -2.11
C LEU A 168 7.51 16.08 -0.97
N PRO A 169 6.96 17.29 -0.71
CA PRO A 169 7.34 18.11 0.43
C PRO A 169 7.12 17.37 1.76
N ASP A 170 8.09 17.43 2.66
CA ASP A 170 8.06 16.73 3.95
C ASP A 170 6.84 17.09 4.79
N ASP A 171 6.53 18.39 4.88
CA ASP A 171 5.39 18.88 5.67
C ASP A 171 4.07 18.31 5.16
N TYR A 172 3.89 18.23 3.83
CA TYR A 172 2.70 17.63 3.23
C TYR A 172 2.58 16.14 3.60
N VAL A 173 3.70 15.41 3.52
CA VAL A 173 3.73 13.97 3.87
C VAL A 173 3.42 13.77 5.35
N ARG A 174 4.07 14.52 6.22
CA ARG A 174 3.85 14.45 7.69
C ARG A 174 2.40 14.79 8.04
N GLU A 175 1.88 15.90 7.54
CA GLU A 175 0.50 16.32 7.80
C GLU A 175 -0.51 15.26 7.36
N TYR A 176 -0.33 14.67 6.18
CA TYR A 176 -1.20 13.61 5.69
C TYR A 176 -1.24 12.42 6.66
N PHE A 177 -0.09 11.88 7.03
CA PHE A 177 -0.03 10.68 7.86
C PHE A 177 -0.43 10.94 9.30
N LEU A 178 -0.06 12.08 9.89
CA LEU A 178 -0.47 12.46 11.24
C LEU A 178 -1.98 12.68 11.33
N THR A 179 -2.57 13.37 10.36
CA THR A 179 -4.02 13.57 10.29
C THR A 179 -4.75 12.23 10.19
N LYS A 180 -4.29 11.33 9.32
CA LYS A 180 -4.88 10.00 9.17
C LYS A 180 -4.71 9.13 10.42
N ALA A 181 -3.56 9.21 11.08
CA ALA A 181 -3.31 8.51 12.34
C ALA A 181 -4.24 9.03 13.45
N TYR A 182 -4.34 10.34 13.61
CA TYR A 182 -5.24 10.98 14.56
C TYR A 182 -6.69 10.55 14.35
N LEU A 183 -7.20 10.60 13.13
CA LEU A 183 -8.56 10.20 12.80
C LEU A 183 -8.84 8.73 13.13
N LEU A 184 -7.88 7.84 12.89
CA LEU A 184 -8.04 6.42 13.20
C LEU A 184 -7.99 6.16 14.69
N ILE A 185 -7.02 6.72 15.40
CA ILE A 185 -6.84 6.53 16.84
C ILE A 185 -8.04 7.10 17.61
N THR A 186 -8.45 8.34 17.30
CA THR A 186 -9.64 8.95 17.93
C THR A 186 -10.89 8.13 17.70
N ALA A 187 -11.10 7.60 16.48
CA ALA A 187 -12.25 6.75 16.20
C ALA A 187 -12.23 5.45 17.01
N LEU A 188 -11.05 4.87 17.25
CA LEU A 188 -10.89 3.66 18.07
C LEU A 188 -11.13 3.93 19.55
N GLU A 189 -10.61 5.04 20.08
CA GLU A 189 -10.79 5.47 21.47
C GLU A 189 -12.26 5.80 21.77
N ASP A 190 -12.89 6.59 20.92
CA ASP A 190 -14.29 6.98 21.05
C ASP A 190 -15.27 5.85 20.70
N LYS A 191 -14.79 4.73 20.13
CA LYS A 191 -15.60 3.63 19.58
C LYS A 191 -16.63 4.12 18.58
N LYS A 192 -16.27 5.12 17.81
CA LYS A 192 -17.14 5.78 16.84
C LYS A 192 -16.77 5.44 15.41
N LEU A 193 -17.73 4.93 14.65
CA LEU A 193 -17.52 4.59 13.25
C LEU A 193 -17.15 5.85 12.43
N PRO A 194 -15.98 5.86 11.73
CA PRO A 194 -15.57 6.99 10.89
C PRO A 194 -16.55 7.25 9.73
N GLU A 195 -16.38 8.40 9.07
CA GLU A 195 -17.17 8.78 7.90
C GLU A 195 -17.10 7.74 6.77
N VAL A 196 -18.09 7.75 5.90
CA VAL A 196 -18.15 6.89 4.70
C VAL A 196 -16.93 7.11 3.84
N CYS A 197 -16.37 6.01 3.30
CA CYS A 197 -15.20 6.08 2.44
C CYS A 197 -15.52 6.93 1.19
N LYS A 198 -14.79 8.04 1.00
CA LYS A 198 -14.90 8.87 -0.21
C LYS A 198 -14.36 8.13 -1.43
N ASP A 199 -13.31 7.35 -1.24
CA ASP A 199 -12.66 6.51 -2.24
C ASP A 199 -13.40 5.15 -2.37
N ASN A 200 -14.63 5.18 -2.87
CA ASN A 200 -15.47 3.99 -3.01
C ASN A 200 -15.66 3.52 -4.47
N TRP A 201 -15.12 4.26 -5.45
CA TRP A 201 -15.20 3.96 -6.88
C TRP A 201 -16.65 3.69 -7.36
N ASN A 202 -17.58 4.55 -7.00
CA ASN A 202 -19.01 4.34 -7.23
C ASN A 202 -19.50 2.98 -6.68
N TRP A 203 -19.13 2.70 -5.44
CA TRP A 203 -19.43 1.47 -4.69
C TRP A 203 -18.76 0.20 -5.19
N ARG A 204 -17.99 0.27 -6.28
CA ARG A 204 -17.27 -0.89 -6.82
C ARG A 204 -16.25 -1.45 -5.83
N ARG A 205 -15.60 -0.57 -5.04
CA ARG A 205 -14.70 -1.00 -3.96
C ARG A 205 -15.43 -1.84 -2.92
N CYS A 206 -16.63 -1.40 -2.50
CA CYS A 206 -17.42 -2.11 -1.49
C CYS A 206 -17.85 -3.50 -1.98
N ARG A 207 -18.25 -3.60 -3.27
CA ARG A 207 -18.74 -4.86 -3.84
C ARG A 207 -17.71 -5.93 -4.08
N GLY A 208 -16.48 -5.55 -4.43
CA GLY A 208 -15.48 -6.51 -4.88
C GLY A 208 -14.11 -6.44 -4.21
N TYR A 209 -13.84 -5.42 -3.37
CA TYR A 209 -12.50 -5.19 -2.85
C TYR A 209 -12.44 -4.81 -1.37
N CYS A 210 -13.57 -4.78 -0.66
CA CYS A 210 -13.62 -4.41 0.74
C CYS A 210 -13.87 -5.65 1.60
N ALA A 211 -12.85 -6.13 2.28
CA ALA A 211 -12.93 -7.32 3.14
C ALA A 211 -13.92 -7.17 4.32
N VAL A 212 -14.18 -5.92 4.73
CA VAL A 212 -15.07 -5.62 5.87
C VAL A 212 -16.44 -5.09 5.45
N PHE A 213 -16.83 -5.27 4.19
CA PHE A 213 -18.09 -4.70 3.67
C PHE A 213 -19.32 -5.19 4.42
N GLN A 214 -19.31 -6.41 4.94
CA GLN A 214 -20.41 -7.00 5.71
C GLN A 214 -20.61 -6.30 7.06
N ASN A 215 -19.55 -5.78 7.64
CA ASN A 215 -19.54 -5.06 8.92
C ASN A 215 -19.82 -3.54 8.72
N CYS A 216 -19.85 -3.07 7.47
CA CYS A 216 -20.10 -1.68 7.14
C CYS A 216 -21.59 -1.46 6.85
N PRO A 217 -22.29 -0.51 7.54
CA PRO A 217 -23.70 -0.24 7.32
C PRO A 217 -24.05 0.07 5.85
N GLU A 218 -23.18 0.79 5.14
CA GLU A 218 -23.37 1.10 3.71
C GLU A 218 -23.12 -0.12 2.83
N GLY A 219 -22.08 -0.92 3.14
CA GLY A 219 -21.80 -2.17 2.44
C GLY A 219 -22.96 -3.16 2.53
N ALA A 220 -23.53 -3.31 3.73
CA ALA A 220 -24.67 -4.17 3.97
C ALA A 220 -25.95 -3.74 3.20
N LYS A 221 -26.14 -2.44 2.99
CA LYS A 221 -27.26 -1.92 2.17
C LYS A 221 -27.12 -2.27 0.69
N ILE A 222 -25.91 -2.16 0.16
CA ILE A 222 -25.61 -2.40 -1.26
C ILE A 222 -25.90 -3.86 -1.63
N ASN A 223 -25.53 -4.81 -0.76
CA ASN A 223 -25.75 -6.23 -1.01
C ASN A 223 -27.24 -6.65 -0.91
N LYS A 224 -28.05 -5.94 -0.13
CA LYS A 224 -29.49 -6.23 -0.07
C LYS A 224 -30.23 -5.88 -1.36
N VAL A 225 -29.71 -4.97 -2.15
CA VAL A 225 -30.34 -4.54 -3.43
C VAL A 225 -30.10 -5.56 -4.55
N GLU A 226 -29.01 -6.33 -4.50
CA GLU A 226 -28.68 -7.33 -5.55
C GLU A 226 -29.42 -8.66 -5.39
N TYR A 227 -30.01 -8.96 -4.22
CA TYR A 227 -30.83 -10.17 -4.01
C TYR A 227 -32.31 -9.98 -4.36
N ILE A 228 -32.71 -8.82 -4.88
CA ILE A 228 -34.08 -8.50 -5.23
C ILE A 228 -34.31 -8.38 -6.77
N LEU A 229 -33.26 -8.57 -7.54
CA LEU A 229 -33.27 -8.64 -9.01
C LEU A 229 -32.93 -10.05 -9.49
#